data_47d2e038bd88a4f392857e1ae9e779d9
#
_entry.id   47d2e038bd88a4f392857e1ae9e779d9
#
_cell.length_a   1.000
_cell.length_b   1.000
_cell.length_c   1.000
_cell.angle_alpha   90.00
_cell.angle_beta   90.00
_cell.angle_gamma   90.00
#
_symmetry.space_group_name_H-M   'P 1'
#
loop_
_entity.id
_entity.type
_entity.pdbx_description
1 polymer ?
#
loop_
_entity_poly.entity_id
_entity_poly.type
_entity_poly.pdbx_seq_one_letter_code
_entity_poly.pdbx_strand_id
1 'polypeptide(L)'
;MSRTDAAQGYGSTAITITLTEDDLDPYITHASTRRWLTGPGLPGDSALLTFEELRREGLRTVADSMGDPGPLAEELRDQLVIGALWGPDGGEAESILLDGETGEIATTYFFHDRPDLMETGPLAPSIETLTRFTATTDELSGLRGQFASYEGRHGPKTAAEASRQLLAVFESETDGEVPPFWKAAALIRPLALVAGPGTTSGLTLDIPARLLDQEFGQGTVARFEEVDFPATLTHEPTRRFLLETGLPEDAFLFQLDTDVPLPTLAEFYEDAPAGQLPPRADQLIRLGYLLEDNSMVVDGATGEILTWSEPEATLTPLNTDVSTLAFTLWLLHREKAIDADLSGELTAEAYDQLAATMLQTLSSVDPTGTDARMAGRHHPHYWTEAFQDEAGGVL
;
A
#
# COMPACT_ATOMS: atom_id res chain seq x y z
N MET A 1 9.54 -21.21 -33.29
CA MET A 1 9.78 -21.95 -32.04
C MET A 1 9.18 -21.10 -30.93
N SER A 2 7.98 -21.49 -30.52
CA SER A 2 7.20 -20.81 -29.49
C SER A 2 7.84 -21.02 -28.11
N ARG A 3 8.09 -19.96 -27.37
CA ARG A 3 8.27 -20.02 -25.95
C ARG A 3 7.02 -19.42 -25.28
N THR A 4 6.20 -20.32 -24.82
CA THR A 4 5.10 -20.05 -23.91
C THR A 4 5.75 -19.99 -22.52
N ASP A 5 6.02 -18.81 -21.99
CA ASP A 5 6.34 -18.64 -20.57
C ASP A 5 5.03 -18.63 -19.79
N ALA A 6 4.83 -19.73 -19.09
CA ALA A 6 3.72 -19.92 -18.20
C ALA A 6 3.88 -18.95 -17.01
N ALA A 7 2.86 -18.14 -16.79
CA ALA A 7 2.62 -17.48 -15.52
C ALA A 7 2.54 -18.57 -14.44
N GLN A 8 3.59 -18.71 -13.64
CA GLN A 8 3.56 -19.54 -12.44
C GLN A 8 2.67 -18.84 -11.42
N GLY A 9 1.41 -19.27 -11.35
CA GLY A 9 0.57 -18.97 -10.21
C GLY A 9 1.25 -19.49 -8.95
N TYR A 10 1.62 -18.59 -8.05
CA TYR A 10 2.02 -18.92 -6.69
C TYR A 10 0.81 -19.50 -5.95
N GLY A 11 0.62 -20.80 -6.11
CA GLY A 11 -0.10 -21.60 -5.14
C GLY A 11 0.81 -21.76 -3.91
N SER A 12 0.95 -20.69 -3.11
CA SER A 12 1.59 -20.79 -1.82
C SER A 12 0.73 -21.71 -0.96
N THR A 13 1.21 -22.90 -0.65
CA THR A 13 0.75 -23.63 0.53
C THR A 13 1.07 -22.72 1.70
N ALA A 14 0.02 -22.13 2.30
CA ALA A 14 0.17 -21.25 3.44
C ALA A 14 1.00 -21.98 4.50
N ILE A 15 2.22 -21.50 4.72
CA ILE A 15 3.11 -22.03 5.76
C ILE A 15 2.45 -21.66 7.09
N THR A 16 2.20 -22.65 7.93
CA THR A 16 1.71 -22.42 9.29
C THR A 16 2.88 -22.61 10.25
N ILE A 17 3.10 -21.65 11.12
CA ILE A 17 4.12 -21.69 12.17
C ILE A 17 3.46 -22.27 13.42
N THR A 18 3.91 -23.46 13.83
CA THR A 18 3.51 -24.11 15.08
C THR A 18 4.71 -24.33 15.94
N LEU A 19 4.58 -24.09 17.24
CA LEU A 19 5.62 -24.30 18.23
C LEU A 19 5.39 -25.64 18.94
N THR A 20 6.47 -26.23 19.50
CA THR A 20 6.33 -27.32 20.42
C THR A 20 6.19 -26.81 21.85
N GLU A 21 5.78 -27.65 22.81
CA GLU A 21 5.73 -27.25 24.22
C GLU A 21 7.10 -26.81 24.76
N ASP A 22 8.18 -27.37 24.23
CA ASP A 22 9.54 -27.02 24.61
C ASP A 22 10.03 -25.70 24.02
N ASP A 23 9.37 -25.21 22.93
CA ASP A 23 9.67 -23.91 22.28
C ASP A 23 8.87 -22.76 22.92
N LEU A 24 7.90 -23.09 23.78
CA LEU A 24 7.08 -22.06 24.43
C LEU A 24 7.85 -21.38 25.56
N ASP A 25 7.84 -20.05 25.54
CA ASP A 25 8.41 -19.27 26.61
C ASP A 25 7.64 -19.48 27.94
N PRO A 26 8.33 -19.55 29.09
CA PRO A 26 7.71 -19.68 30.41
C PRO A 26 6.73 -18.54 30.75
N TYR A 27 6.90 -17.36 30.20
CA TYR A 27 5.97 -16.24 30.37
C TYR A 27 4.59 -16.49 29.78
N ILE A 28 4.44 -17.43 28.82
CA ILE A 28 3.12 -17.79 28.28
C ILE A 28 2.39 -18.67 29.30
N THR A 29 1.64 -18.05 30.18
CA THR A 29 0.80 -18.73 31.18
C THR A 29 -0.65 -18.88 30.71
N HIS A 30 -1.09 -18.06 29.72
CA HIS A 30 -2.45 -18.10 29.19
C HIS A 30 -2.72 -19.41 28.42
N ALA A 31 -3.60 -20.23 28.94
CA ALA A 31 -3.81 -21.60 28.45
C ALA A 31 -4.36 -21.67 27.01
N SER A 32 -5.13 -20.66 26.57
CA SER A 32 -5.68 -20.61 25.20
C SER A 32 -4.58 -20.27 24.20
N THR A 33 -3.70 -19.34 24.52
CA THR A 33 -2.52 -18.97 23.72
C THR A 33 -1.60 -20.18 23.53
N ARG A 34 -1.26 -20.90 24.62
CA ARG A 34 -0.44 -22.12 24.53
C ARG A 34 -1.03 -23.14 23.57
N ARG A 35 -2.33 -23.46 23.72
CA ARG A 35 -3.02 -24.39 22.82
C ARG A 35 -3.04 -23.95 21.38
N TRP A 36 -3.16 -22.62 21.13
CA TRP A 36 -3.17 -22.09 19.77
C TRP A 36 -1.80 -22.23 19.12
N LEU A 37 -0.74 -21.78 19.79
CA LEU A 37 0.64 -21.85 19.29
C LEU A 37 1.13 -23.27 19.06
N THR A 38 0.69 -24.22 19.87
CA THR A 38 1.09 -25.65 19.72
C THR A 38 0.15 -26.47 18.83
N GLY A 39 -0.96 -25.88 18.39
CA GLY A 39 -1.96 -26.55 17.58
C GLY A 39 -2.20 -25.85 16.25
N PRO A 40 -3.22 -24.96 16.14
CA PRO A 40 -3.49 -24.24 14.89
C PRO A 40 -2.31 -23.40 14.38
N GLY A 41 -1.57 -22.72 15.28
CA GLY A 41 -0.43 -21.90 14.95
C GLY A 41 -0.77 -20.56 14.31
N LEU A 42 0.27 -19.89 13.77
CA LEU A 42 0.20 -18.62 13.07
C LEU A 42 0.45 -18.80 11.57
N PRO A 43 -0.15 -17.98 10.69
CA PRO A 43 0.26 -17.96 9.28
C PRO A 43 1.72 -17.50 9.16
N GLY A 44 2.48 -18.01 8.18
CA GLY A 44 3.86 -17.56 7.96
C GLY A 44 3.92 -16.10 7.57
N ASP A 45 3.19 -15.75 6.53
CA ASP A 45 3.04 -14.38 6.02
C ASP A 45 1.61 -14.11 5.59
N SER A 46 1.25 -12.84 5.65
CA SER A 46 0.01 -12.30 5.11
C SER A 46 0.27 -11.00 4.35
N ALA A 47 -0.77 -10.41 3.79
CA ALA A 47 -0.65 -9.13 3.10
C ALA A 47 -0.27 -7.97 4.05
N LEU A 48 -0.61 -8.05 5.34
CA LEU A 48 -0.42 -6.97 6.31
C LEU A 48 0.60 -7.30 7.39
N LEU A 49 0.83 -8.58 7.69
CA LEU A 49 1.62 -9.05 8.83
C LEU A 49 2.64 -10.09 8.38
N THR A 50 3.77 -10.17 9.10
CA THR A 50 4.74 -11.24 8.97
C THR A 50 5.05 -11.88 10.32
N PHE A 51 5.24 -13.19 10.32
CA PHE A 51 5.67 -13.98 11.48
C PHE A 51 6.98 -14.74 11.19
N GLU A 52 7.71 -14.30 10.16
CA GLU A 52 8.92 -14.96 9.69
C GLU A 52 10.04 -14.91 10.73
N GLU A 53 10.12 -13.83 11.51
CA GLU A 53 11.09 -13.71 12.58
C GLU A 53 10.86 -14.76 13.68
N LEU A 54 9.59 -14.94 14.08
CA LEU A 54 9.21 -16.02 15.02
C LEU A 54 9.63 -17.40 14.50
N ARG A 55 9.44 -17.66 13.22
CA ARG A 55 9.84 -18.93 12.59
C ARG A 55 11.35 -19.15 12.61
N ARG A 56 12.12 -18.06 12.42
CA ARG A 56 13.57 -18.11 12.28
C ARG A 56 14.30 -18.12 13.62
N GLU A 57 13.83 -17.36 14.57
CA GLU A 57 14.52 -17.05 15.82
C GLU A 57 13.78 -17.55 17.07
N GLY A 58 12.54 -17.99 16.93
CA GLY A 58 11.69 -18.37 18.06
C GLY A 58 11.14 -17.19 18.84
N LEU A 59 10.52 -17.48 19.97
CA LEU A 59 10.00 -16.46 20.88
C LEU A 59 11.13 -15.73 21.60
N ARG A 60 11.03 -14.42 21.67
CA ARG A 60 11.95 -13.56 22.44
C ARG A 60 11.14 -12.54 23.19
N THR A 61 11.60 -12.16 24.39
CA THR A 61 11.01 -11.05 25.11
C THR A 61 11.41 -9.72 24.45
N VAL A 62 10.64 -8.65 24.73
CA VAL A 62 11.02 -7.29 24.33
C VAL A 62 12.38 -6.94 24.93
N ALA A 63 12.63 -7.33 26.19
CA ALA A 63 13.91 -7.09 26.86
C ALA A 63 15.08 -7.76 26.11
N ASP A 64 14.92 -9.01 25.66
CA ASP A 64 15.95 -9.72 24.90
C ASP A 64 16.18 -9.09 23.51
N SER A 65 15.11 -8.62 22.87
CA SER A 65 15.18 -7.97 21.55
C SER A 65 15.86 -6.60 21.60
N MET A 66 15.76 -5.89 22.72
CA MET A 66 16.42 -4.59 22.93
C MET A 66 17.91 -4.71 23.27
N GLY A 67 18.38 -5.89 23.69
CA GLY A 67 19.77 -6.15 24.06
C GLY A 67 20.19 -5.56 25.41
N ASP A 68 20.19 -4.25 25.58
CA ASP A 68 20.35 -3.56 26.88
C ASP A 68 19.10 -2.69 27.10
N PRO A 69 18.09 -3.22 27.80
CA PRO A 69 16.76 -2.60 27.84
C PRO A 69 16.70 -1.26 28.61
N GLY A 70 17.82 -0.80 29.21
CA GLY A 70 17.87 0.53 29.85
C GLY A 70 16.62 0.84 30.68
N PRO A 71 15.96 2.01 30.46
CA PRO A 71 14.75 2.43 31.16
C PRO A 71 13.45 1.88 30.57
N LEU A 72 13.46 0.66 30.00
CA LEU A 72 12.25 0.01 29.46
C LEU A 72 11.17 -0.11 30.56
N ALA A 73 9.93 0.20 30.23
CA ALA A 73 8.79 0.03 31.14
C ALA A 73 8.65 -1.43 31.58
N GLU A 74 8.28 -1.63 32.85
CA GLU A 74 8.23 -2.96 33.44
C GLU A 74 7.20 -3.85 32.76
N GLU A 75 6.08 -3.26 32.32
CA GLU A 75 4.98 -3.93 31.62
C GLU A 75 5.36 -4.48 30.24
N LEU A 76 6.39 -3.90 29.62
CA LEU A 76 6.86 -4.34 28.30
C LEU A 76 7.93 -5.42 28.34
N ARG A 77 8.64 -5.55 29.46
CA ARG A 77 9.86 -6.39 29.55
C ARG A 77 9.63 -7.83 29.17
N ASP A 78 8.56 -8.39 29.70
CA ASP A 78 8.24 -9.83 29.58
C ASP A 78 7.23 -10.12 28.45
N GLN A 79 6.80 -9.08 27.70
CA GLN A 79 6.01 -9.29 26.50
C GLN A 79 6.85 -9.96 25.40
N LEU A 80 6.22 -10.80 24.61
CA LEU A 80 6.89 -11.64 23.62
C LEU A 80 6.69 -11.09 22.22
N VAL A 81 7.79 -10.95 21.48
CA VAL A 81 7.75 -10.59 20.06
C VAL A 81 7.34 -11.81 19.26
N ILE A 82 6.23 -11.73 18.55
CA ILE A 82 5.68 -12.82 17.74
C ILE A 82 5.68 -12.55 16.24
N GLY A 83 5.93 -11.33 15.80
CA GLY A 83 5.95 -10.93 14.40
C GLY A 83 6.04 -9.42 14.22
N ALA A 84 5.73 -8.94 13.03
CA ALA A 84 5.72 -7.51 12.71
C ALA A 84 4.60 -7.14 11.72
N LEU A 85 4.24 -5.84 11.69
CA LEU A 85 3.48 -5.23 10.62
C LEU A 85 4.42 -4.93 9.45
N TRP A 86 3.93 -5.10 8.22
CA TRP A 86 4.64 -4.63 7.04
C TRP A 86 4.61 -3.10 6.98
N GLY A 87 5.77 -2.50 6.86
CA GLY A 87 5.93 -1.06 6.67
C GLY A 87 5.66 -0.62 5.22
N PRO A 88 5.60 0.70 4.98
CA PRO A 88 5.35 1.27 3.67
C PRO A 88 6.48 0.99 2.66
N ASP A 89 7.70 0.79 3.12
CA ASP A 89 8.86 0.44 2.30
C ASP A 89 8.99 -1.08 2.00
N GLY A 90 8.02 -1.89 2.48
CA GLY A 90 8.04 -3.34 2.40
C GLY A 90 8.99 -4.01 3.40
N GLY A 91 9.56 -3.25 4.33
CA GLY A 91 10.26 -3.75 5.52
C GLY A 91 9.30 -4.01 6.69
N GLU A 92 9.84 -4.52 7.79
CA GLU A 92 9.12 -4.63 9.05
C GLU A 92 9.08 -3.24 9.73
N ALA A 93 7.88 -2.77 10.11
CA ALA A 93 7.68 -1.48 10.77
C ALA A 93 7.54 -1.64 12.28
N GLU A 94 6.36 -2.06 12.72
CA GLU A 94 6.08 -2.27 14.14
C GLU A 94 6.14 -3.74 14.50
N SER A 95 6.68 -4.04 15.67
CA SER A 95 6.67 -5.40 16.20
C SER A 95 5.31 -5.75 16.79
N ILE A 96 4.88 -7.00 16.61
CA ILE A 96 3.68 -7.55 17.20
C ILE A 96 4.07 -8.23 18.52
N LEU A 97 3.46 -7.76 19.60
CA LEU A 97 3.70 -8.24 20.96
C LEU A 97 2.55 -9.11 21.44
N LEU A 98 2.91 -10.15 22.17
CA LEU A 98 1.99 -11.04 22.89
C LEU A 98 2.22 -10.88 24.40
N ASP A 99 1.16 -10.50 25.12
CA ASP A 99 1.13 -10.65 26.56
C ASP A 99 0.89 -12.12 26.90
N GLY A 100 1.87 -12.76 27.50
CA GLY A 100 1.82 -14.19 27.81
C GLY A 100 0.87 -14.55 28.94
N GLU A 101 0.46 -13.61 29.78
CA GLU A 101 -0.47 -13.81 30.92
C GLU A 101 -1.92 -13.64 30.48
N THR A 102 -2.23 -12.57 29.73
CA THR A 102 -3.60 -12.25 29.30
C THR A 102 -3.95 -12.85 27.94
N GLY A 103 -2.96 -13.04 27.06
CA GLY A 103 -3.12 -13.45 25.67
C GLY A 103 -3.46 -12.30 24.71
N GLU A 104 -3.47 -11.06 25.21
CA GLU A 104 -3.69 -9.87 24.41
C GLU A 104 -2.54 -9.62 23.44
N ILE A 105 -2.86 -9.04 22.28
CA ILE A 105 -1.89 -8.72 21.23
C ILE A 105 -1.88 -7.21 21.00
N ALA A 106 -0.67 -6.66 20.99
CA ALA A 106 -0.42 -5.25 20.75
C ALA A 106 0.65 -5.05 19.68
N THR A 107 0.81 -3.82 19.21
CA THR A 107 1.96 -3.38 18.40
C THR A 107 2.81 -2.41 19.18
N THR A 108 4.08 -2.32 18.80
CA THR A 108 5.02 -1.30 19.29
C THR A 108 6.12 -1.03 18.27
N TYR A 109 6.61 0.19 18.26
CA TYR A 109 7.85 0.54 17.56
C TYR A 109 9.03 0.48 18.51
N PHE A 110 10.14 -0.19 18.13
CA PHE A 110 11.34 -0.30 18.95
C PHE A 110 12.22 0.93 18.85
N PHE A 111 12.15 1.79 19.87
CA PHE A 111 13.07 2.91 20.05
C PHE A 111 14.33 2.46 20.79
N HIS A 112 15.31 1.85 20.09
CA HIS A 112 16.52 1.31 20.69
C HIS A 112 17.30 2.33 21.52
N ASP A 113 17.31 3.60 21.10
CA ASP A 113 18.00 4.67 21.83
C ASP A 113 17.17 5.29 22.97
N ARG A 114 15.86 5.12 22.93
CA ARG A 114 14.89 5.70 23.86
C ARG A 114 13.76 4.73 24.23
N PRO A 115 14.09 3.62 24.93
CA PRO A 115 13.09 2.62 25.32
C PRO A 115 11.96 3.17 26.21
N ASP A 116 12.23 4.30 26.90
CA ASP A 116 11.27 5.02 27.71
C ASP A 116 10.12 5.68 26.92
N LEU A 117 10.26 5.77 25.61
CA LEU A 117 9.24 6.33 24.69
C LEU A 117 8.43 5.24 23.97
N MET A 118 8.69 3.97 24.24
CA MET A 118 7.92 2.89 23.63
C MET A 118 6.49 2.89 24.19
N GLU A 119 5.54 2.99 23.27
CA GLU A 119 4.12 2.87 23.54
C GLU A 119 3.55 1.62 22.84
N THR A 120 2.40 1.13 23.28
CA THR A 120 1.73 0.00 22.66
C THR A 120 0.38 0.40 22.11
N GLY A 121 0.08 -0.04 20.89
CA GLY A 121 -1.24 0.06 20.28
C GLY A 121 -1.98 -1.29 20.34
N PRO A 122 -3.29 -1.32 20.63
CA PRO A 122 -4.04 -2.57 20.65
C PRO A 122 -4.14 -3.14 19.22
N LEU A 123 -3.87 -4.45 19.05
CA LEU A 123 -3.99 -5.13 17.76
C LEU A 123 -5.08 -6.22 17.77
N ALA A 124 -5.16 -7.04 18.80
CA ALA A 124 -6.21 -8.05 18.92
C ALA A 124 -6.37 -8.53 20.37
N PRO A 125 -7.59 -8.91 20.81
CA PRO A 125 -7.81 -9.44 22.14
C PRO A 125 -7.24 -10.85 22.35
N SER A 126 -6.87 -11.55 21.26
CA SER A 126 -6.27 -12.87 21.34
C SER A 126 -5.54 -13.23 20.04
N ILE A 127 -4.67 -14.21 20.11
CA ILE A 127 -3.97 -14.78 18.95
C ILE A 127 -4.95 -15.44 17.96
N GLU A 128 -6.05 -16.00 18.43
CA GLU A 128 -7.12 -16.56 17.59
C GLU A 128 -7.79 -15.46 16.77
N THR A 129 -8.15 -14.35 17.43
CA THR A 129 -8.76 -13.18 16.78
C THR A 129 -7.80 -12.56 15.77
N LEU A 130 -6.50 -12.39 16.13
CA LEU A 130 -5.48 -11.91 15.21
C LEU A 130 -5.40 -12.77 13.95
N THR A 131 -5.32 -14.09 14.12
CA THR A 131 -5.25 -15.03 12.99
C THR A 131 -6.51 -14.95 12.11
N ARG A 132 -7.68 -14.78 12.72
CA ARG A 132 -8.94 -14.63 11.98
C ARG A 132 -9.01 -13.32 11.19
N PHE A 133 -8.57 -12.21 11.77
CA PHE A 133 -8.53 -10.93 11.08
C PHE A 133 -7.60 -10.98 9.88
N THR A 134 -6.41 -11.54 10.08
CA THR A 134 -5.42 -11.74 9.02
C THR A 134 -5.97 -12.61 7.89
N ALA A 135 -6.53 -13.77 8.23
CA ALA A 135 -7.11 -14.68 7.24
C ALA A 135 -8.28 -14.05 6.47
N THR A 136 -9.14 -13.29 7.15
CA THR A 136 -10.28 -12.61 6.53
C THR A 136 -9.83 -11.52 5.55
N THR A 137 -8.79 -10.77 5.90
CA THR A 137 -8.20 -9.76 5.02
C THR A 137 -7.55 -10.40 3.79
N ASP A 138 -6.87 -11.53 3.96
CA ASP A 138 -6.28 -12.29 2.85
C ASP A 138 -7.36 -12.95 1.96
N GLU A 139 -8.50 -13.37 2.54
CA GLU A 139 -9.66 -13.83 1.76
C GLU A 139 -10.22 -12.72 0.86
N LEU A 140 -10.33 -11.49 1.39
CA LEU A 140 -10.75 -10.34 0.60
C LEU A 140 -9.75 -10.06 -0.53
N SER A 141 -8.47 -10.03 -0.23
CA SER A 141 -7.41 -9.75 -1.21
C SER A 141 -7.39 -10.78 -2.35
N GLY A 142 -7.69 -12.05 -2.04
CA GLY A 142 -7.78 -13.15 -3.01
C GLY A 142 -9.19 -13.40 -3.56
N LEU A 143 -10.19 -12.60 -3.20
CA LEU A 143 -11.61 -12.79 -3.51
C LEU A 143 -12.06 -14.23 -3.27
N ARG A 144 -11.75 -14.76 -2.08
CA ARG A 144 -12.02 -16.14 -1.68
C ARG A 144 -12.99 -16.19 -0.50
N GLY A 145 -13.37 -17.39 -0.08
CA GLY A 145 -14.20 -17.57 1.10
C GLY A 145 -15.48 -16.74 1.03
N GLN A 146 -15.74 -15.95 2.05
CA GLN A 146 -16.91 -15.10 2.12
C GLN A 146 -16.92 -13.93 1.13
N PHE A 147 -15.77 -13.59 0.53
CA PHE A 147 -15.63 -12.52 -0.46
C PHE A 147 -15.66 -13.02 -1.91
N ALA A 148 -15.79 -14.33 -2.16
CA ALA A 148 -15.83 -14.89 -3.51
C ALA A 148 -16.94 -14.30 -4.39
N SER A 149 -18.04 -13.81 -3.79
CA SER A 149 -19.14 -13.18 -4.53
C SER A 149 -18.79 -11.84 -5.16
N TYR A 150 -17.63 -11.26 -4.82
CA TYR A 150 -17.11 -10.02 -5.42
C TYR A 150 -16.26 -10.27 -6.65
N GLU A 151 -15.91 -11.51 -6.97
CA GLU A 151 -15.16 -11.84 -8.18
C GLU A 151 -15.86 -11.29 -9.44
N GLY A 152 -15.12 -10.51 -10.25
CA GLY A 152 -15.64 -9.84 -11.44
C GLY A 152 -16.59 -8.66 -11.17
N ARG A 153 -16.80 -8.26 -9.92
CA ARG A 153 -17.57 -7.07 -9.54
C ARG A 153 -16.63 -5.95 -9.15
N HIS A 154 -16.79 -4.79 -9.79
CA HIS A 154 -15.94 -3.62 -9.56
C HIS A 154 -16.77 -2.35 -9.39
N GLY A 155 -16.15 -1.32 -8.86
CA GLY A 155 -16.73 0.01 -8.67
C GLY A 155 -16.91 0.39 -7.21
N PRO A 156 -17.16 1.72 -6.94
CA PRO A 156 -17.24 2.24 -5.58
C PRO A 156 -18.28 1.55 -4.68
N LYS A 157 -19.40 1.12 -5.27
CA LYS A 157 -20.43 0.38 -4.53
C LYS A 157 -19.94 -0.98 -4.07
N THR A 158 -19.20 -1.70 -4.90
CA THR A 158 -18.62 -3.01 -4.57
C THR A 158 -17.58 -2.87 -3.47
N ALA A 159 -16.69 -1.88 -3.58
CA ALA A 159 -15.71 -1.57 -2.54
C ALA A 159 -16.39 -1.26 -1.19
N ALA A 160 -17.43 -0.42 -1.19
CA ALA A 160 -18.17 -0.08 0.02
C ALA A 160 -18.95 -1.27 0.62
N GLU A 161 -19.46 -2.18 -0.21
CA GLU A 161 -20.10 -3.43 0.27
C GLU A 161 -19.06 -4.35 0.92
N ALA A 162 -17.89 -4.52 0.30
CA ALA A 162 -16.81 -5.34 0.83
C ALA A 162 -16.23 -4.75 2.13
N SER A 163 -16.07 -3.42 2.22
CA SER A 163 -15.64 -2.72 3.43
C SER A 163 -16.60 -3.01 4.61
N ARG A 164 -17.88 -2.83 4.40
CA ARG A 164 -18.89 -3.11 5.45
C ARG A 164 -18.89 -4.58 5.87
N GLN A 165 -18.69 -5.50 4.93
CA GLN A 165 -18.62 -6.93 5.24
C GLN A 165 -17.37 -7.26 6.05
N LEU A 166 -16.21 -6.70 5.68
CA LEU A 166 -14.96 -6.91 6.41
C LEU A 166 -15.04 -6.33 7.84
N LEU A 167 -15.53 -5.10 7.96
CA LEU A 167 -15.71 -4.45 9.27
C LEU A 167 -16.67 -5.24 10.17
N ALA A 168 -17.78 -5.75 9.64
CA ALA A 168 -18.72 -6.55 10.40
C ALA A 168 -18.10 -7.85 10.97
N VAL A 169 -17.13 -8.45 10.27
CA VAL A 169 -16.37 -9.59 10.81
C VAL A 169 -15.52 -9.14 11.99
N PHE A 170 -14.81 -8.03 11.86
CA PHE A 170 -13.96 -7.52 12.95
C PHE A 170 -14.77 -7.12 14.17
N GLU A 171 -15.91 -6.43 13.98
CA GLU A 171 -16.83 -6.07 15.05
C GLU A 171 -17.37 -7.29 15.80
N SER A 172 -17.68 -8.37 15.08
CA SER A 172 -18.21 -9.60 15.69
C SER A 172 -17.21 -10.34 16.58
N GLU A 173 -15.91 -10.12 16.38
CA GLU A 173 -14.82 -10.77 17.13
C GLU A 173 -14.31 -9.91 18.29
N THR A 174 -14.72 -8.65 18.37
CA THR A 174 -14.23 -7.67 19.36
C THR A 174 -15.35 -7.01 20.16
N ASP A 175 -16.56 -7.58 20.15
CA ASP A 175 -17.73 -6.98 20.78
C ASP A 175 -17.99 -5.52 20.37
N GLY A 176 -17.56 -5.16 19.13
CA GLY A 176 -17.72 -3.83 18.54
C GLY A 176 -16.53 -2.88 18.76
N GLU A 177 -15.54 -3.25 19.55
CA GLU A 177 -14.34 -2.44 19.80
C GLU A 177 -13.18 -2.84 18.87
N VAL A 178 -13.35 -2.61 17.57
CA VAL A 178 -12.33 -2.94 16.56
C VAL A 178 -11.11 -2.06 16.74
N PRO A 179 -9.88 -2.64 16.86
CA PRO A 179 -8.65 -1.85 16.93
C PRO A 179 -8.47 -0.94 15.70
N PRO A 180 -7.83 0.25 15.85
CA PRO A 180 -7.67 1.26 14.79
C PRO A 180 -7.04 0.70 13.51
N PHE A 181 -6.00 -0.11 13.61
CA PHE A 181 -5.35 -0.77 12.48
C PHE A 181 -6.35 -1.55 11.60
N TRP A 182 -7.22 -2.36 12.22
CA TRP A 182 -8.18 -3.17 11.47
C TRP A 182 -9.35 -2.33 10.93
N LYS A 183 -9.71 -1.22 11.60
CA LYS A 183 -10.65 -0.25 11.03
C LYS A 183 -10.07 0.36 9.75
N ALA A 184 -8.83 0.83 9.79
CA ALA A 184 -8.13 1.36 8.62
C ALA A 184 -8.06 0.29 7.50
N ALA A 185 -7.64 -0.93 7.82
CA ALA A 185 -7.59 -2.02 6.85
C ALA A 185 -8.95 -2.31 6.20
N ALA A 186 -10.04 -2.28 6.99
CA ALA A 186 -11.40 -2.50 6.47
C ALA A 186 -11.89 -1.36 5.56
N LEU A 187 -11.42 -0.14 5.74
CA LEU A 187 -11.74 0.99 4.87
C LEU A 187 -10.90 1.01 3.60
N ILE A 188 -9.63 0.63 3.68
CA ILE A 188 -8.64 0.83 2.61
C ILE A 188 -8.52 -0.38 1.69
N ARG A 189 -8.37 -1.61 2.23
CA ARG A 189 -8.14 -2.81 1.41
C ARG A 189 -9.20 -3.03 0.31
N PRO A 190 -10.51 -2.83 0.58
CA PRO A 190 -11.54 -2.97 -0.43
C PRO A 190 -11.47 -1.95 -1.57
N LEU A 191 -10.72 -0.84 -1.43
CA LEU A 191 -10.57 0.17 -2.47
C LEU A 191 -9.91 -0.40 -3.74
N ALA A 192 -9.13 -1.48 -3.62
CA ALA A 192 -8.62 -2.22 -4.78
C ALA A 192 -9.74 -2.74 -5.71
N LEU A 193 -10.98 -2.89 -5.23
CA LEU A 193 -12.13 -3.32 -6.02
C LEU A 193 -12.80 -2.19 -6.81
N VAL A 194 -12.35 -0.95 -6.66
CA VAL A 194 -12.97 0.20 -7.34
C VAL A 194 -12.80 0.11 -8.86
N ALA A 195 -11.66 -0.37 -9.34
CA ALA A 195 -11.39 -0.58 -10.75
C ALA A 195 -11.25 -2.08 -11.06
N GLY A 196 -11.72 -2.48 -12.22
CA GLY A 196 -11.53 -3.85 -12.71
C GLY A 196 -10.25 -4.00 -13.52
N PRO A 197 -9.85 -5.24 -13.86
CA PRO A 197 -8.77 -5.48 -14.79
C PRO A 197 -9.10 -4.89 -16.16
N GLY A 198 -8.13 -4.29 -16.82
CA GLY A 198 -8.27 -3.53 -18.06
C GLY A 198 -8.58 -4.38 -19.31
N THR A 199 -9.69 -5.09 -19.25
CA THR A 199 -10.11 -5.97 -20.36
C THR A 199 -10.75 -5.21 -21.52
N THR A 200 -11.27 -4.04 -21.26
CA THR A 200 -11.93 -3.17 -22.26
C THR A 200 -11.09 -1.97 -22.65
N SER A 201 -10.38 -1.37 -21.72
CA SER A 201 -9.53 -0.18 -21.97
C SER A 201 -8.27 -0.52 -22.78
N GLY A 202 -7.72 -1.73 -22.61
CA GLY A 202 -6.38 -2.10 -23.11
C GLY A 202 -5.24 -1.54 -22.25
N LEU A 203 -5.58 -0.98 -21.07
CA LEU A 203 -4.68 -0.56 -20.00
C LEU A 203 -4.70 -1.59 -18.87
N THR A 204 -3.98 -1.37 -17.80
CA THR A 204 -3.97 -2.26 -16.62
C THR A 204 -5.33 -2.31 -15.94
N LEU A 205 -6.03 -1.17 -15.87
CA LEU A 205 -7.32 -1.04 -15.20
C LEU A 205 -8.43 -0.53 -16.13
N ASP A 206 -9.64 -1.02 -15.89
CA ASP A 206 -10.89 -0.44 -16.37
C ASP A 206 -11.46 0.44 -15.25
N ILE A 207 -11.11 1.74 -15.26
CA ILE A 207 -11.62 2.71 -14.28
C ILE A 207 -13.08 3.04 -14.60
N PRO A 208 -13.98 3.00 -13.61
CA PRO A 208 -15.39 3.37 -13.82
C PRO A 208 -15.53 4.79 -14.36
N ALA A 209 -16.38 4.96 -15.37
CA ALA A 209 -16.66 6.29 -15.91
C ALA A 209 -17.10 7.24 -14.77
N ARG A 210 -16.58 8.47 -14.79
CA ARG A 210 -16.81 9.52 -13.78
C ARG A 210 -16.29 9.23 -12.37
N LEU A 211 -15.49 8.20 -12.14
CA LEU A 211 -14.89 7.98 -10.82
C LEU A 211 -14.12 9.22 -10.36
N LEU A 212 -13.27 9.74 -11.25
CA LEU A 212 -12.47 10.94 -10.96
C LEU A 212 -13.35 12.19 -10.81
N ASP A 213 -14.36 12.39 -11.68
CA ASP A 213 -15.31 13.52 -11.55
C ASP A 213 -16.07 13.50 -10.22
N GLN A 214 -16.39 12.32 -9.69
CA GLN A 214 -17.09 12.19 -8.40
C GLN A 214 -16.19 12.47 -7.21
N GLU A 215 -14.93 12.16 -7.32
CA GLU A 215 -13.95 12.33 -6.23
C GLU A 215 -13.38 13.76 -6.22
N PHE A 216 -12.86 14.22 -7.36
CA PHE A 216 -12.19 15.51 -7.45
C PHE A 216 -13.15 16.68 -7.72
N GLY A 217 -14.38 16.39 -8.15
CA GLY A 217 -15.39 17.38 -8.51
C GLY A 217 -15.53 17.56 -10.01
N GLN A 218 -16.73 18.05 -10.41
CA GLN A 218 -16.99 18.34 -11.83
C GLN A 218 -16.19 19.57 -12.28
N GLY A 219 -15.46 19.42 -13.38
CA GLY A 219 -14.67 20.49 -14.00
C GLY A 219 -13.25 20.63 -13.47
N THR A 220 -12.80 19.72 -12.59
CA THR A 220 -11.41 19.63 -12.11
C THR A 220 -10.65 18.46 -12.73
N VAL A 221 -11.31 17.70 -13.60
CA VAL A 221 -10.70 16.61 -14.37
C VAL A 221 -10.55 17.08 -15.81
N ALA A 222 -9.31 17.29 -16.23
CA ALA A 222 -8.99 17.70 -17.59
C ALA A 222 -9.11 16.52 -18.56
N ARG A 223 -9.74 16.77 -19.70
CA ARG A 223 -9.80 15.87 -20.85
C ARG A 223 -9.23 16.58 -22.04
N PHE A 224 -8.33 15.92 -22.72
CA PHE A 224 -7.66 16.46 -23.91
C PHE A 224 -8.47 16.22 -25.18
N GLU A 225 -8.15 16.95 -26.23
CA GLU A 225 -8.64 16.71 -27.59
C GLU A 225 -7.55 16.01 -28.42
N GLU A 226 -7.93 15.39 -29.54
CA GLU A 226 -6.96 14.73 -30.43
C GLU A 226 -5.84 15.65 -30.93
N VAL A 227 -6.15 16.91 -31.12
CA VAL A 227 -5.22 17.97 -31.57
C VAL A 227 -4.19 18.35 -30.50
N ASP A 228 -4.44 18.01 -29.25
CA ASP A 228 -3.54 18.32 -28.12
C ASP A 228 -2.40 17.32 -27.99
N PHE A 229 -2.49 16.18 -28.68
CA PHE A 229 -1.47 15.13 -28.59
C PHE A 229 -0.36 15.33 -29.61
N PRO A 230 0.92 15.24 -29.19
CA PRO A 230 2.02 15.18 -30.12
C PRO A 230 1.97 13.88 -30.95
N ALA A 231 2.50 13.94 -32.18
CA ALA A 231 2.50 12.77 -33.08
C ALA A 231 3.25 11.55 -32.51
N THR A 232 4.11 11.77 -31.52
CA THR A 232 4.88 10.73 -30.82
C THR A 232 4.06 9.96 -29.79
N LEU A 233 2.91 10.47 -29.35
CA LEU A 233 1.97 9.70 -28.51
C LEU A 233 1.17 8.75 -29.40
N THR A 234 1.72 7.56 -29.64
CA THR A 234 1.13 6.53 -30.51
C THR A 234 0.40 5.41 -29.75
N HIS A 235 0.52 5.35 -28.42
CA HIS A 235 -0.17 4.38 -27.58
C HIS A 235 -1.66 4.70 -27.49
N GLU A 236 -2.44 4.02 -28.31
CA GLU A 236 -3.89 4.28 -28.46
C GLU A 236 -4.71 4.14 -27.16
N PRO A 237 -4.44 3.15 -26.26
CA PRO A 237 -5.16 3.09 -25.00
C PRO A 237 -4.95 4.33 -24.11
N THR A 238 -3.73 4.87 -24.05
CA THR A 238 -3.43 6.12 -23.32
C THR A 238 -4.16 7.31 -23.93
N ARG A 239 -4.13 7.48 -25.26
CA ARG A 239 -4.87 8.54 -25.95
C ARG A 239 -6.35 8.50 -25.59
N ARG A 240 -6.98 7.33 -25.73
CA ARG A 240 -8.40 7.14 -25.41
C ARG A 240 -8.71 7.46 -23.95
N PHE A 241 -7.85 7.04 -23.01
CA PHE A 241 -8.03 7.35 -21.60
C PHE A 241 -8.00 8.86 -21.34
N LEU A 242 -7.02 9.57 -21.90
CA LEU A 242 -6.88 11.01 -21.74
C LEU A 242 -8.03 11.81 -22.39
N LEU A 243 -8.63 11.29 -23.49
CA LEU A 243 -9.82 11.87 -24.13
C LEU A 243 -11.10 11.64 -23.34
N GLU A 244 -11.34 10.42 -22.86
CA GLU A 244 -12.62 9.98 -22.32
C GLU A 244 -12.72 10.08 -20.81
N THR A 245 -11.65 9.69 -20.11
CA THR A 245 -11.57 9.66 -18.65
C THR A 245 -10.88 10.91 -18.10
N GLY A 246 -9.71 11.25 -18.63
CA GLY A 246 -8.90 12.38 -18.20
C GLY A 246 -8.12 12.12 -16.91
N LEU A 247 -7.46 13.18 -16.44
CA LEU A 247 -6.73 13.23 -15.17
C LEU A 247 -7.15 14.47 -14.37
N PRO A 248 -7.06 14.45 -13.02
CA PRO A 248 -7.28 15.66 -12.23
C PRO A 248 -6.26 16.74 -12.60
N GLU A 249 -6.71 18.00 -12.71
CA GLU A 249 -5.82 19.14 -13.00
C GLU A 249 -4.84 19.37 -11.85
N ASP A 250 -5.34 19.22 -10.64
CA ASP A 250 -4.58 19.38 -9.41
C ASP A 250 -4.94 18.23 -8.45
N ALA A 251 -3.97 17.53 -8.00
CA ALA A 251 -4.07 16.53 -6.96
C ALA A 251 -2.89 16.71 -6.01
N PHE A 252 -3.00 16.21 -4.79
CA PHE A 252 -1.91 16.28 -3.84
C PHE A 252 -0.61 15.74 -4.46
N LEU A 253 0.46 16.53 -4.40
CA LEU A 253 1.79 16.24 -4.97
C LEU A 253 1.84 16.09 -6.50
N PHE A 254 0.77 16.45 -7.20
CA PHE A 254 0.68 16.35 -8.67
C PHE A 254 -0.07 17.54 -9.25
N GLN A 255 0.46 18.12 -10.30
CA GLN A 255 -0.21 19.12 -11.12
C GLN A 255 -0.09 18.75 -12.60
N LEU A 256 -1.23 18.66 -13.28
CA LEU A 256 -1.31 18.36 -14.70
C LEU A 256 -0.91 19.60 -15.54
N ASP A 257 -0.18 19.38 -16.62
CA ASP A 257 0.00 20.41 -17.64
C ASP A 257 -1.29 20.56 -18.45
N THR A 258 -1.85 21.74 -18.40
CA THR A 258 -3.03 22.11 -19.20
C THR A 258 -2.68 22.98 -20.40
N ASP A 259 -1.42 23.34 -20.55
CA ASP A 259 -0.93 24.03 -21.75
C ASP A 259 -0.84 23.03 -22.92
N VAL A 260 -1.62 23.31 -23.96
CA VAL A 260 -1.75 22.41 -25.12
C VAL A 260 -1.17 23.06 -26.39
N PRO A 261 -0.61 22.27 -27.32
CA PRO A 261 -0.48 20.82 -27.29
C PRO A 261 0.52 20.35 -26.21
N LEU A 262 0.33 19.11 -25.70
CA LEU A 262 1.24 18.53 -24.71
C LEU A 262 2.67 18.44 -25.29
N PRO A 263 3.68 19.00 -24.61
CA PRO A 263 5.04 18.96 -25.12
C PRO A 263 5.70 17.60 -24.90
N THR A 264 6.61 17.24 -25.77
CA THR A 264 7.61 16.23 -25.42
C THR A 264 8.59 16.77 -24.37
N LEU A 265 9.27 15.90 -23.65
CA LEU A 265 10.29 16.32 -22.69
C LEU A 265 11.43 17.11 -23.37
N ALA A 266 11.76 16.76 -24.62
CA ALA A 266 12.76 17.49 -25.42
C ALA A 266 12.29 18.90 -25.81
N GLU A 267 11.00 19.09 -26.12
CA GLU A 267 10.44 20.41 -26.42
C GLU A 267 10.31 21.26 -25.15
N PHE A 268 9.92 20.68 -24.03
CA PHE A 268 9.82 21.41 -22.77
C PHE A 268 11.16 21.93 -22.26
N TYR A 269 12.22 21.15 -22.44
CA TYR A 269 13.60 21.50 -22.08
C TYR A 269 14.44 21.90 -23.31
N GLU A 270 13.88 22.64 -24.27
CA GLU A 270 14.59 23.02 -25.52
C GLU A 270 15.93 23.75 -25.30
N ASP A 271 16.02 24.49 -24.18
CA ASP A 271 17.21 25.22 -23.77
C ASP A 271 18.23 24.39 -22.95
N ALA A 272 17.91 23.12 -22.63
CA ALA A 272 18.79 22.30 -21.82
C ALA A 272 20.10 21.96 -22.55
N PRO A 273 21.26 21.97 -21.85
CA PRO A 273 22.51 21.57 -22.44
C PRO A 273 22.47 20.16 -23.03
N ALA A 274 23.15 19.96 -24.16
CA ALA A 274 23.21 18.68 -24.82
C ALA A 274 23.73 17.56 -23.88
N GLY A 275 22.94 16.49 -23.72
CA GLY A 275 23.28 15.33 -22.89
C GLY A 275 22.77 15.38 -21.47
N GLN A 276 21.98 16.40 -21.09
CA GLN A 276 21.28 16.41 -19.79
C GLN A 276 19.95 15.67 -19.82
N LEU A 277 19.32 15.55 -20.99
CA LEU A 277 18.04 14.84 -21.10
C LEU A 277 18.23 13.33 -21.25
N PRO A 278 17.21 12.54 -20.84
CA PRO A 278 17.26 11.10 -20.99
C PRO A 278 17.24 10.69 -22.47
N PRO A 279 17.71 9.48 -22.80
CA PRO A 279 17.53 8.93 -24.15
C PRO A 279 16.06 8.95 -24.55
N ARG A 280 15.76 9.30 -25.82
CA ARG A 280 14.39 9.34 -26.36
C ARG A 280 13.49 10.40 -25.71
N ALA A 281 14.05 11.49 -25.18
CA ALA A 281 13.26 12.61 -24.63
C ALA A 281 12.21 13.17 -25.60
N ASP A 282 12.41 13.00 -26.92
CA ASP A 282 11.47 13.31 -28.00
C ASP A 282 10.26 12.37 -28.10
N GLN A 283 10.29 11.23 -27.38
CA GLN A 283 9.20 10.23 -27.31
C GLN A 283 8.54 10.20 -25.93
N LEU A 284 9.06 10.95 -24.96
CA LEU A 284 8.49 11.13 -23.62
C LEU A 284 7.61 12.36 -23.63
N ILE A 285 6.32 12.18 -23.46
CA ILE A 285 5.34 13.28 -23.43
C ILE A 285 5.14 13.73 -21.98
N ARG A 286 5.35 15.01 -21.71
CA ARG A 286 5.16 15.58 -20.40
C ARG A 286 3.67 15.72 -20.10
N LEU A 287 3.22 15.10 -19.03
CA LEU A 287 1.84 15.19 -18.56
C LEU A 287 1.68 16.23 -17.45
N GLY A 288 2.75 16.57 -16.75
CA GLY A 288 2.71 17.49 -15.64
C GLY A 288 3.95 17.38 -14.78
N TYR A 289 3.83 17.82 -13.53
CA TYR A 289 4.94 17.73 -12.58
C TYR A 289 4.46 17.22 -11.22
N LEU A 290 5.41 16.61 -10.54
CA LEU A 290 5.35 16.16 -9.17
C LEU A 290 6.15 17.16 -8.31
N LEU A 291 6.12 17.02 -7.00
CA LEU A 291 6.97 17.83 -6.13
C LEU A 291 8.46 17.69 -6.50
N GLU A 292 9.27 18.65 -6.03
CA GLU A 292 10.73 18.67 -6.17
C GLU A 292 11.24 18.77 -7.63
N ASP A 293 10.51 19.52 -8.47
CA ASP A 293 10.87 19.74 -9.89
C ASP A 293 10.94 18.44 -10.73
N ASN A 294 10.22 17.40 -10.31
CA ASN A 294 10.10 16.17 -11.06
C ASN A 294 9.04 16.27 -12.15
N SER A 295 9.42 16.11 -13.40
CA SER A 295 8.48 16.01 -14.51
C SER A 295 7.87 14.61 -14.58
N MET A 296 6.54 14.53 -14.65
CA MET A 296 5.85 13.30 -14.95
C MET A 296 5.66 13.16 -16.46
N VAL A 297 6.09 12.04 -17.01
CA VAL A 297 6.07 11.79 -18.46
C VAL A 297 5.44 10.44 -18.78
N VAL A 298 4.84 10.35 -19.96
CA VAL A 298 4.39 9.07 -20.55
C VAL A 298 5.26 8.70 -21.74
N ASP A 299 5.75 7.47 -21.80
CA ASP A 299 6.35 6.94 -23.02
C ASP A 299 5.27 6.82 -24.11
N GLY A 300 5.43 7.58 -25.17
CA GLY A 300 4.42 7.69 -26.22
C GLY A 300 4.14 6.40 -27.00
N ALA A 301 5.06 5.44 -26.97
CA ALA A 301 4.92 4.17 -27.66
C ALA A 301 4.37 3.06 -26.75
N THR A 302 4.76 3.02 -25.48
CA THR A 302 4.39 1.95 -24.54
C THR A 302 3.25 2.33 -23.60
N GLY A 303 3.06 3.63 -23.32
CA GLY A 303 2.09 4.12 -22.36
C GLY A 303 2.57 4.07 -20.91
N GLU A 304 3.81 3.64 -20.65
CA GLU A 304 4.42 3.59 -19.33
C GLU A 304 4.56 5.00 -18.75
N ILE A 305 4.23 5.16 -17.47
CA ILE A 305 4.39 6.43 -16.76
C ILE A 305 5.72 6.44 -16.01
N LEU A 306 6.49 7.49 -16.24
CA LEU A 306 7.83 7.66 -15.70
C LEU A 306 7.95 9.02 -15.01
N THR A 307 8.87 9.14 -14.08
CA THR A 307 9.29 10.43 -13.52
C THR A 307 10.70 10.78 -13.98
N TRP A 308 10.88 12.02 -14.40
CA TRP A 308 12.16 12.59 -14.75
C TRP A 308 12.59 13.61 -13.70
N SER A 309 13.66 13.32 -12.98
CA SER A 309 14.30 14.27 -12.06
C SER A 309 15.37 15.07 -12.80
N GLU A 310 15.13 16.36 -12.98
CA GLU A 310 16.11 17.25 -13.62
C GLU A 310 17.41 17.37 -12.81
N PRO A 311 17.36 17.58 -11.46
CA PRO A 311 18.59 17.71 -10.66
C PRO A 311 19.48 16.47 -10.69
N GLU A 312 18.88 15.29 -10.75
CA GLU A 312 19.60 14.02 -10.70
C GLU A 312 19.87 13.44 -12.09
N ALA A 313 19.25 13.99 -13.13
CA ALA A 313 19.26 13.48 -14.50
C ALA A 313 18.87 11.99 -14.56
N THR A 314 17.86 11.59 -13.77
CA THR A 314 17.37 10.21 -13.67
C THR A 314 15.96 10.07 -14.19
N LEU A 315 15.69 8.98 -14.90
CA LEU A 315 14.37 8.58 -15.37
C LEU A 315 13.98 7.28 -14.68
N THR A 316 12.91 7.30 -13.89
CA THR A 316 12.47 6.14 -13.10
C THR A 316 11.02 5.78 -13.40
N PRO A 317 10.63 4.48 -13.39
CA PRO A 317 9.24 4.06 -13.48
C PRO A 317 8.42 4.63 -12.32
N LEU A 318 7.19 5.10 -12.62
CA LEU A 318 6.26 5.65 -11.65
C LEU A 318 5.01 4.80 -11.53
N ASN A 319 4.36 4.51 -12.66
CA ASN A 319 3.19 3.63 -12.75
C ASN A 319 3.22 2.81 -14.04
N THR A 320 2.53 1.69 -14.07
CA THR A 320 2.47 0.82 -15.26
C THR A 320 1.86 1.55 -16.45
N ASP A 321 0.80 2.33 -16.26
CA ASP A 321 0.15 3.13 -17.28
C ASP A 321 -0.73 4.26 -16.69
N VAL A 322 -1.40 5.03 -17.54
CA VAL A 322 -2.22 6.17 -17.11
C VAL A 322 -3.44 5.75 -16.27
N SER A 323 -3.93 4.52 -16.39
CA SER A 323 -5.05 4.06 -15.57
C SER A 323 -4.63 3.76 -14.12
N THR A 324 -3.44 3.20 -13.95
CA THR A 324 -2.86 2.97 -12.62
C THR A 324 -2.40 4.28 -11.97
N LEU A 325 -1.88 5.23 -12.75
CA LEU A 325 -1.64 6.59 -12.27
C LEU A 325 -2.93 7.24 -11.74
N ALA A 326 -3.99 7.21 -12.53
CA ALA A 326 -5.28 7.78 -12.13
C ALA A 326 -5.84 7.11 -10.86
N PHE A 327 -5.67 5.79 -10.72
CA PHE A 327 -6.03 5.06 -9.50
C PHE A 327 -5.17 5.51 -8.32
N THR A 328 -3.86 5.70 -8.49
CA THR A 328 -2.96 6.16 -7.42
C THR A 328 -3.34 7.55 -6.93
N LEU A 329 -3.57 8.50 -7.85
CA LEU A 329 -4.02 9.86 -7.50
C LEU A 329 -5.38 9.85 -6.79
N TRP A 330 -6.30 9.00 -7.25
CA TRP A 330 -7.59 8.81 -6.60
C TRP A 330 -7.44 8.21 -5.19
N LEU A 331 -6.59 7.20 -5.01
CA LEU A 331 -6.34 6.54 -3.73
C LEU A 331 -5.71 7.52 -2.73
N LEU A 332 -4.73 8.31 -3.17
CA LEU A 332 -4.07 9.34 -2.36
C LEU A 332 -5.07 10.41 -1.91
N HIS A 333 -5.96 10.85 -2.82
CA HIS A 333 -7.01 11.79 -2.43
C HIS A 333 -8.01 11.21 -1.42
N ARG A 334 -8.31 9.90 -1.52
CA ARG A 334 -9.15 9.17 -0.55
C ARG A 334 -8.53 9.05 0.83
N GLU A 335 -7.22 9.05 0.94
CA GLU A 335 -6.50 8.99 2.21
C GLU A 335 -6.93 10.13 3.15
N LYS A 336 -7.01 11.35 2.64
CA LYS A 336 -7.48 12.52 3.41
C LYS A 336 -8.87 12.32 4.02
N ALA A 337 -9.78 11.71 3.27
CA ALA A 337 -11.13 11.45 3.76
C ALA A 337 -11.12 10.35 4.85
N ILE A 338 -10.28 9.33 4.69
CA ILE A 338 -10.14 8.25 5.66
C ILE A 338 -9.46 8.76 6.93
N ASP A 339 -8.41 9.56 6.82
CA ASP A 339 -7.78 10.20 7.96
C ASP A 339 -8.79 11.07 8.73
N ALA A 340 -9.59 11.88 8.04
CA ALA A 340 -10.64 12.69 8.67
C ALA A 340 -11.70 11.84 9.40
N ASP A 341 -12.07 10.68 8.85
CA ASP A 341 -13.02 9.74 9.48
C ASP A 341 -12.42 9.05 10.72
N LEU A 342 -11.09 8.84 10.71
CA LEU A 342 -10.34 8.23 11.81
C LEU A 342 -9.74 9.27 12.78
N SER A 343 -9.83 10.57 12.46
CA SER A 343 -9.24 11.64 13.25
C SER A 343 -9.72 11.64 14.70
N GLY A 344 -8.76 11.48 15.63
CA GLY A 344 -9.01 11.31 17.06
C GLY A 344 -8.84 9.87 17.57
N GLU A 345 -8.71 8.90 16.68
CA GLU A 345 -8.34 7.52 17.03
C GLU A 345 -6.88 7.21 16.61
N LEU A 346 -6.27 8.05 15.75
CA LEU A 346 -4.93 7.83 15.25
C LEU A 346 -3.87 8.42 16.20
N THR A 347 -2.94 7.58 16.59
CA THR A 347 -1.63 7.97 17.16
C THR A 347 -0.63 8.21 16.04
N ALA A 348 0.59 8.68 16.34
CA ALA A 348 1.64 8.83 15.33
C ALA A 348 1.93 7.51 14.59
N GLU A 349 1.95 6.39 15.32
CA GLU A 349 2.17 5.07 14.74
C GLU A 349 1.03 4.65 13.80
N ALA A 350 -0.19 5.08 14.07
CA ALA A 350 -1.34 4.75 13.23
C ALA A 350 -1.29 5.44 11.87
N TYR A 351 -0.57 6.56 11.73
CA TYR A 351 -0.32 7.17 10.42
C TYR A 351 0.62 6.32 9.55
N ASP A 352 1.67 5.74 10.14
CA ASP A 352 2.54 4.81 9.42
C ASP A 352 1.77 3.54 8.99
N GLN A 353 0.87 3.05 9.84
CA GLN A 353 -0.01 1.93 9.54
C GLN A 353 -1.00 2.26 8.42
N LEU A 354 -1.54 3.48 8.40
CA LEU A 354 -2.42 4.00 7.34
C LEU A 354 -1.67 4.03 6.00
N ALA A 355 -0.51 4.69 5.96
CA ALA A 355 0.35 4.78 4.78
C ALA A 355 0.75 3.39 4.26
N ALA A 356 1.17 2.48 5.15
CA ALA A 356 1.52 1.12 4.80
C ALA A 356 0.34 0.36 4.17
N THR A 357 -0.86 0.50 4.73
CA THR A 357 -2.07 -0.15 4.21
C THR A 357 -2.46 0.41 2.84
N MET A 358 -2.31 1.73 2.62
CA MET A 358 -2.52 2.38 1.31
C MET A 358 -1.54 1.85 0.27
N LEU A 359 -0.25 1.81 0.58
CA LEU A 359 0.79 1.33 -0.34
C LEU A 359 0.64 -0.16 -0.66
N GLN A 360 0.26 -0.99 0.29
CA GLN A 360 -0.04 -2.39 0.03
C GLN A 360 -1.29 -2.56 -0.85
N THR A 361 -2.27 -1.66 -0.72
CA THR A 361 -3.44 -1.64 -1.60
C THR A 361 -3.04 -1.22 -3.00
N LEU A 362 -2.21 -0.19 -3.15
CA LEU A 362 -1.63 0.22 -4.42
C LEU A 362 -0.80 -0.91 -5.04
N SER A 363 0.08 -1.55 -4.28
CA SER A 363 0.91 -2.67 -4.74
C SER A 363 0.10 -3.85 -5.29
N SER A 364 -1.09 -4.10 -4.72
CA SER A 364 -1.98 -5.15 -5.20
C SER A 364 -2.60 -4.84 -6.57
N VAL A 365 -2.61 -3.57 -6.97
CA VAL A 365 -3.20 -3.06 -8.22
C VAL A 365 -2.12 -2.71 -9.23
N ASP A 366 -1.07 -2.03 -8.79
CA ASP A 366 0.09 -1.62 -9.60
C ASP A 366 1.40 -1.87 -8.84
N PRO A 367 2.01 -3.06 -8.99
CA PRO A 367 3.31 -3.34 -8.38
C PRO A 367 4.43 -2.37 -8.82
N THR A 368 4.36 -1.82 -10.05
CA THR A 368 5.33 -0.85 -10.55
C THR A 368 5.36 0.39 -9.68
N GLY A 369 4.21 0.83 -9.19
CA GLY A 369 4.08 2.02 -8.34
C GLY A 369 4.72 1.89 -6.94
N THR A 370 5.14 0.70 -6.54
CA THR A 370 5.64 0.44 -5.17
C THR A 370 6.90 -0.42 -5.11
N ASP A 371 7.42 -0.93 -6.25
CA ASP A 371 8.58 -1.84 -6.25
C ASP A 371 9.88 -1.08 -5.94
N ALA A 372 10.35 -1.17 -4.71
CA ALA A 372 11.63 -0.61 -4.26
C ALA A 372 12.85 -1.11 -5.05
N ARG A 373 12.74 -2.21 -5.82
CA ARG A 373 13.82 -2.71 -6.68
C ARG A 373 13.99 -1.87 -7.94
N MET A 374 12.93 -1.15 -8.35
CA MET A 374 12.93 -0.27 -9.51
C MET A 374 13.42 1.13 -9.13
N ALA A 375 13.21 1.57 -7.90
CA ALA A 375 13.89 2.71 -7.31
C ALA A 375 15.37 2.35 -7.07
N GLY A 376 16.30 3.20 -7.43
CA GLY A 376 17.73 2.97 -7.19
C GLY A 376 18.02 2.70 -5.70
N ARG A 377 19.16 2.04 -5.39
CA ARG A 377 19.50 1.58 -4.02
C ARG A 377 19.52 2.66 -2.92
N HIS A 378 19.25 3.93 -3.23
CA HIS A 378 19.38 5.08 -2.33
C HIS A 378 18.15 6.00 -2.28
N HIS A 379 17.10 5.73 -3.06
CA HIS A 379 15.88 6.55 -3.03
C HIS A 379 14.67 5.66 -2.84
N PRO A 380 13.78 5.97 -1.89
CA PRO A 380 12.48 5.32 -1.81
C PRO A 380 11.68 5.57 -3.10
N HIS A 381 10.69 4.75 -3.36
CA HIS A 381 9.79 4.98 -4.49
C HIS A 381 8.96 6.24 -4.23
N TYR A 382 8.74 7.08 -5.24
CA TYR A 382 8.03 8.34 -5.10
C TYR A 382 6.70 8.21 -4.32
N TRP A 383 5.88 7.21 -4.66
CA TRP A 383 4.61 7.03 -3.96
C TRP A 383 4.76 6.58 -2.51
N THR A 384 5.85 5.92 -2.14
CA THR A 384 6.12 5.57 -0.74
C THR A 384 6.28 6.84 0.09
N GLU A 385 7.08 7.80 -0.37
CA GLU A 385 7.24 9.09 0.30
C GLU A 385 5.93 9.87 0.31
N ALA A 386 5.23 9.93 -0.83
CA ALA A 386 3.98 10.68 -0.95
C ALA A 386 2.90 10.22 0.04
N PHE A 387 2.70 8.90 0.18
CA PHE A 387 1.71 8.37 1.14
C PHE A 387 2.16 8.54 2.59
N GLN A 388 3.45 8.43 2.88
CA GLN A 388 3.97 8.69 4.23
C GLN A 388 3.80 10.15 4.63
N ASP A 389 4.12 11.09 3.74
CA ASP A 389 4.00 12.52 4.01
C ASP A 389 2.55 12.95 4.20
N GLU A 390 1.62 12.43 3.38
CA GLU A 390 0.20 12.73 3.50
C GLU A 390 -0.37 12.19 4.81
N ALA A 391 -0.14 10.92 5.13
CA ALA A 391 -0.61 10.32 6.37
C ALA A 391 -0.01 10.98 7.62
N GLY A 392 1.26 11.37 7.56
CA GLY A 392 1.94 12.06 8.65
C GLY A 392 1.55 13.52 8.84
N GLY A 393 0.78 14.11 7.92
CA GLY A 393 0.37 15.52 8.01
C GLY A 393 1.54 16.50 7.93
N VAL A 394 2.61 16.15 7.24
CA VAL A 394 3.86 16.95 7.18
C VAL A 394 3.75 18.07 6.15
N LEU A 395 2.79 18.00 5.23
CA LEU A 395 2.57 19.01 4.16
C LEU A 395 1.19 19.72 4.28
#